data_e18fb9930e2d150cec8c79d66bef4123
#
_entry.id   e18fb9930e2d150cec8c79d66bef4123
#
_cell.length_a   1.000
_cell.length_b   1.000
_cell.length_c   1.000
_cell.angle_alpha   90.00
_cell.angle_beta   90.00
_cell.angle_gamma   90.00
#
_symmetry.space_group_name_H-M   'P 1'
#
loop_
_entity.id
_entity.type
_entity.pdbx_description
1 polymer ?
#
loop_
_entity_poly.entity_id
_entity_poly.type
_entity_poly.pdbx_seq_one_letter_code
_entity_poly.pdbx_strand_id
1 'polypeptide(L)'
;MSSSLFIASTLKDRQIRFDIDDLTPVFIAPMAPILYVSPETGAKGPGDIEAVLDDELTFGGGRQNSADVLTVLMFDLLGVKIKSVWGLERGASRIGFERGEFTVDHQTTAAYANSVQPLVDQGKAIPLMASGIIDPHGKIVRDPNFPNIPTFLELYEEVHGKPLTGPAYDAYYGLTAAAITTGKVVTLPSSVSPEVLATYDKAFAKVVKNKDFRHTTEKFLGGYELYVGEDARALWGSVKPLNKEAYDWLAKWFKDKVNFNISR
;
A
#
# COMPACT_ATOMS: atom_id res chain seq x y z
N MET A 1 -4.65 -12.22 -7.80
CA MET A 1 -4.06 -11.03 -8.46
C MET A 1 -3.23 -10.25 -7.44
N SER A 2 -2.36 -9.35 -7.86
CA SER A 2 -1.50 -8.54 -6.99
C SER A 2 -1.87 -7.05 -7.06
N SER A 3 -1.56 -6.30 -5.99
CA SER A 3 -1.78 -4.86 -5.90
C SER A 3 -1.20 -4.05 -7.07
N SER A 4 -0.04 -4.47 -7.61
CA SER A 4 0.57 -3.78 -8.76
C SER A 4 -0.31 -3.77 -10.01
N LEU A 5 -1.13 -4.80 -10.25
CA LEU A 5 -2.08 -4.82 -11.36
C LEU A 5 -3.20 -3.80 -11.17
N PHE A 6 -3.68 -3.64 -9.95
CA PHE A 6 -4.76 -2.71 -9.66
C PHE A 6 -4.27 -1.26 -9.64
N ILE A 7 -3.06 -1.01 -9.16
CA ILE A 7 -2.42 0.30 -9.32
C ILE A 7 -2.28 0.63 -10.80
N ALA A 8 -1.74 -0.27 -11.61
CA ALA A 8 -1.60 -0.05 -13.06
C ALA A 8 -2.97 0.20 -13.73
N SER A 9 -4.02 -0.52 -13.32
CA SER A 9 -5.40 -0.27 -13.77
C SER A 9 -5.90 1.12 -13.36
N THR A 10 -5.69 1.52 -12.11
CA THR A 10 -6.05 2.87 -11.61
C THR A 10 -5.33 3.97 -12.39
N LEU A 11 -4.09 3.72 -12.79
CA LEU A 11 -3.28 4.62 -13.62
C LEU A 11 -3.61 4.52 -15.12
N LYS A 12 -4.57 3.70 -15.52
CA LYS A 12 -4.99 3.47 -16.91
C LYS A 12 -3.84 3.01 -17.82
N ASP A 13 -2.95 2.16 -17.28
CA ASP A 13 -1.85 1.59 -18.04
C ASP A 13 -2.40 0.76 -19.22
N ARG A 14 -1.91 1.04 -20.44
CA ARG A 14 -2.34 0.40 -21.69
C ARG A 14 -2.09 -1.11 -21.74
N GLN A 15 -1.23 -1.64 -20.88
CA GLN A 15 -0.98 -3.08 -20.79
C GLN A 15 -2.09 -3.81 -20.02
N ILE A 16 -2.88 -3.08 -19.20
CA ILE A 16 -4.01 -3.63 -18.48
C ILE A 16 -5.19 -3.79 -19.43
N ARG A 17 -5.72 -5.01 -19.52
CA ARG A 17 -6.80 -5.37 -20.45
C ARG A 17 -8.04 -5.89 -19.75
N PHE A 18 -8.24 -5.52 -18.50
CA PHE A 18 -9.47 -5.81 -17.74
C PHE A 18 -9.99 -4.52 -17.12
N ASP A 19 -11.28 -4.49 -16.88
CA ASP A 19 -11.93 -3.45 -16.06
C ASP A 19 -12.10 -4.00 -14.64
N ILE A 20 -11.92 -3.15 -13.63
CA ILE A 20 -12.18 -3.52 -12.23
C ILE A 20 -13.66 -3.87 -12.04
N ASP A 21 -14.56 -3.21 -12.77
CA ASP A 21 -15.99 -3.46 -12.72
C ASP A 21 -16.40 -4.83 -13.33
N ASP A 22 -15.52 -5.43 -14.15
CA ASP A 22 -15.69 -6.80 -14.66
C ASP A 22 -15.30 -7.89 -13.67
N LEU A 23 -14.92 -7.52 -12.45
CA LEU A 23 -14.39 -8.43 -11.44
C LEU A 23 -15.27 -8.45 -10.19
N THR A 24 -15.61 -9.65 -9.73
CA THR A 24 -16.31 -9.88 -8.46
C THR A 24 -15.38 -10.57 -7.47
N PRO A 25 -15.01 -9.94 -6.35
CA PRO A 25 -14.14 -10.56 -5.37
C PRO A 25 -14.89 -11.62 -4.57
N VAL A 26 -14.19 -12.71 -4.30
CA VAL A 26 -14.65 -13.81 -3.42
C VAL A 26 -13.75 -13.96 -2.19
N PHE A 27 -12.54 -13.39 -2.24
CA PHE A 27 -11.60 -13.36 -1.14
C PHE A 27 -10.71 -12.13 -1.23
N ILE A 28 -10.52 -11.43 -0.11
CA ILE A 28 -9.59 -10.32 0.04
C ILE A 28 -8.80 -10.49 1.34
N ALA A 29 -7.47 -10.38 1.23
CA ALA A 29 -6.56 -10.16 2.35
C ALA A 29 -5.86 -8.81 2.13
N PRO A 30 -6.24 -7.75 2.84
CA PRO A 30 -5.56 -6.47 2.73
C PRO A 30 -4.13 -6.58 3.23
N MET A 31 -3.23 -5.75 2.68
CA MET A 31 -1.83 -5.74 3.10
C MET A 31 -1.31 -4.30 3.02
N ALA A 32 -1.09 -3.67 4.16
CA ALA A 32 -0.54 -2.33 4.23
C ALA A 32 0.99 -2.36 4.31
N PRO A 33 1.69 -1.40 3.71
CA PRO A 33 3.11 -1.21 3.93
C PRO A 33 3.39 -0.39 5.19
N ILE A 34 4.49 -0.76 5.86
CA ILE A 34 5.15 0.05 6.88
C ILE A 34 6.42 0.61 6.26
N LEU A 35 6.59 1.90 6.38
CA LEU A 35 7.76 2.65 5.91
C LEU A 35 8.72 2.84 7.07
N TYR A 36 9.99 2.61 6.81
CA TYR A 36 11.06 2.73 7.78
C TYR A 36 12.28 3.42 7.17
N VAL A 37 13.04 4.08 8.01
CA VAL A 37 14.21 4.87 7.62
C VAL A 37 15.48 4.37 8.29
N SER A 38 16.62 4.73 7.71
CA SER A 38 17.94 4.49 8.31
C SER A 38 18.10 5.30 9.60
N PRO A 39 18.75 4.77 10.63
CA PRO A 39 19.12 5.52 11.82
C PRO A 39 19.97 6.77 11.52
N GLU A 40 20.66 6.80 10.37
CA GLU A 40 21.46 7.95 9.92
C GLU A 40 20.63 9.21 9.68
N THR A 41 19.31 9.08 9.44
CA THR A 41 18.40 10.22 9.35
C THR A 41 18.16 10.95 10.67
N GLY A 42 18.62 10.37 11.78
CA GLY A 42 18.40 10.92 13.11
C GLY A 42 17.03 10.59 13.72
N ALA A 43 16.11 9.96 12.98
CA ALA A 43 14.82 9.53 13.50
C ALA A 43 14.98 8.54 14.66
N LYS A 44 14.13 8.68 15.69
CA LYS A 44 14.25 7.92 16.95
C LYS A 44 13.12 6.91 17.16
N GLY A 45 12.05 7.01 16.38
CA GLY A 45 10.92 6.13 16.51
C GLY A 45 9.75 6.44 15.58
N PRO A 46 8.63 5.72 15.73
CA PRO A 46 7.44 5.96 14.95
C PRO A 46 6.93 7.41 15.07
N GLY A 47 6.67 8.04 13.94
CA GLY A 47 6.14 9.40 13.89
C GLY A 47 7.18 10.51 13.95
N ASP A 48 8.46 10.21 14.13
CA ASP A 48 9.53 11.23 14.18
C ASP A 48 9.81 11.79 12.77
N ILE A 49 8.79 12.42 12.19
CA ILE A 49 8.85 12.97 10.82
C ILE A 49 9.75 14.21 10.73
N GLU A 50 9.86 14.97 11.79
CA GLU A 50 10.70 16.18 11.82
C GLU A 50 12.16 15.85 11.53
N ALA A 51 12.63 14.69 11.96
CA ALA A 51 14.00 14.25 11.74
C ALA A 51 14.36 14.07 10.25
N VAL A 52 13.38 13.93 9.36
CA VAL A 52 13.61 13.68 7.92
C VAL A 52 13.13 14.80 7.00
N LEU A 53 12.50 15.86 7.53
CA LEU A 53 11.93 16.93 6.69
C LEU A 53 12.96 17.66 5.85
N ASP A 54 14.16 17.88 6.38
CA ASP A 54 15.25 18.59 5.69
C ASP A 54 16.19 17.65 4.93
N ASP A 55 15.98 16.34 5.03
CA ASP A 55 16.81 15.32 4.38
C ASP A 55 16.48 15.15 2.89
N GLU A 56 17.41 14.53 2.19
CA GLU A 56 17.19 13.94 0.88
C GLU A 56 17.28 12.43 0.97
N LEU A 57 16.12 11.77 1.08
CA LEU A 57 16.03 10.32 1.21
C LEU A 57 16.32 9.62 -0.12
N THR A 58 16.85 8.40 -0.05
CA THR A 58 17.05 7.52 -1.21
C THR A 58 16.20 6.27 -1.06
N PHE A 59 15.50 5.89 -2.13
CA PHE A 59 14.55 4.78 -2.17
C PHE A 59 14.78 3.84 -3.35
N GLY A 60 14.76 2.55 -3.10
CA GLY A 60 14.77 1.51 -4.12
C GLY A 60 13.34 1.01 -4.40
N GLY A 61 12.85 1.13 -5.63
CA GLY A 61 11.53 0.68 -6.02
C GLY A 61 11.50 -0.22 -7.24
N GLY A 62 10.42 -0.99 -7.42
CA GLY A 62 10.23 -1.86 -8.57
C GLY A 62 9.87 -1.06 -9.83
N ARG A 63 8.63 -0.66 -9.95
CA ARG A 63 8.14 0.10 -11.11
C ARG A 63 7.41 1.36 -10.66
N GLN A 64 7.51 2.41 -11.47
CA GLN A 64 6.79 3.66 -11.20
C GLN A 64 5.25 3.48 -11.19
N ASN A 65 4.72 2.51 -11.93
CA ASN A 65 3.30 2.18 -11.99
C ASN A 65 2.92 1.00 -11.06
N SER A 66 3.67 0.78 -10.00
CA SER A 66 3.39 -0.23 -8.96
C SER A 66 3.05 0.42 -7.62
N ALA A 67 2.74 -0.39 -6.61
CA ALA A 67 2.47 0.09 -5.26
C ALA A 67 3.65 0.85 -4.62
N ASP A 68 4.86 0.65 -5.11
CA ASP A 68 6.06 1.32 -4.60
C ASP A 68 6.01 2.85 -4.81
N VAL A 69 5.23 3.33 -5.79
CA VAL A 69 5.06 4.77 -6.01
C VAL A 69 4.40 5.49 -4.83
N LEU A 70 3.59 4.77 -4.02
CA LEU A 70 2.99 5.35 -2.83
C LEU A 70 4.02 5.85 -1.82
N THR A 71 5.17 5.18 -1.70
CA THR A 71 6.27 5.64 -0.85
C THR A 71 6.74 7.03 -1.29
N VAL A 72 7.00 7.19 -2.57
CA VAL A 72 7.45 8.49 -3.12
C VAL A 72 6.39 9.56 -2.97
N LEU A 73 5.12 9.21 -3.22
CA LEU A 73 4.00 10.13 -3.09
C LEU A 73 3.83 10.62 -1.65
N MET A 74 3.88 9.73 -0.67
CA MET A 74 3.74 10.09 0.73
C MET A 74 4.84 11.04 1.20
N PHE A 75 6.09 10.75 0.90
CA PHE A 75 7.21 11.63 1.27
C PHE A 75 7.17 12.98 0.52
N ASP A 76 6.85 12.99 -0.77
CA ASP A 76 6.71 14.26 -1.51
C ASP A 76 5.58 15.14 -0.96
N LEU A 77 4.45 14.54 -0.58
CA LEU A 77 3.33 15.26 0.05
C LEU A 77 3.69 15.80 1.45
N LEU A 78 4.56 15.13 2.19
CA LEU A 78 5.13 15.63 3.46
C LEU A 78 6.17 16.73 3.24
N GLY A 79 6.58 17.01 2.01
CA GLY A 79 7.62 17.97 1.69
C GLY A 79 9.05 17.42 1.78
N VAL A 80 9.21 16.13 2.03
CA VAL A 80 10.52 15.45 2.11
C VAL A 80 11.03 15.16 0.70
N LYS A 81 12.28 15.49 0.43
CA LYS A 81 12.93 15.17 -0.83
C LYS A 81 13.26 13.68 -0.88
N ILE A 82 12.92 13.04 -1.99
CA ILE A 82 13.18 11.61 -2.18
C ILE A 82 13.73 11.33 -3.59
N LYS A 83 14.88 10.69 -3.66
CA LYS A 83 15.46 10.16 -4.89
C LYS A 83 15.12 8.68 -5.01
N SER A 84 14.58 8.29 -6.15
CA SER A 84 14.15 6.90 -6.38
C SER A 84 14.98 6.22 -7.46
N VAL A 85 15.40 5.00 -7.19
CA VAL A 85 16.01 4.07 -8.16
C VAL A 85 14.97 3.00 -8.47
N TRP A 86 14.57 2.89 -9.72
CA TRP A 86 13.53 1.96 -10.17
C TRP A 86 14.11 0.72 -10.85
N GLY A 87 13.36 -0.37 -10.85
CA GLY A 87 13.75 -1.64 -11.48
C GLY A 87 14.23 -2.71 -10.49
N LEU A 88 14.04 -2.50 -9.20
CA LEU A 88 14.48 -3.42 -8.15
C LEU A 88 13.33 -4.30 -7.66
N GLU A 89 13.61 -5.57 -7.40
CA GLU A 89 12.70 -6.43 -6.65
C GLU A 89 12.67 -6.02 -5.17
N ARG A 90 11.51 -6.17 -4.49
CA ARG A 90 11.34 -5.73 -3.09
C ARG A 90 12.40 -6.29 -2.13
N GLY A 91 12.81 -7.56 -2.34
CA GLY A 91 13.89 -8.17 -1.56
C GLY A 91 15.25 -7.50 -1.80
N ALA A 92 15.54 -7.12 -3.04
CA ALA A 92 16.78 -6.41 -3.39
C ALA A 92 16.80 -4.99 -2.81
N SER A 93 15.65 -4.29 -2.83
CA SER A 93 15.53 -2.95 -2.19
C SER A 93 15.82 -3.01 -0.70
N ARG A 94 15.26 -4.00 0.01
CA ARG A 94 15.54 -4.20 1.44
C ARG A 94 17.03 -4.50 1.70
N ILE A 95 17.63 -5.36 0.89
CA ILE A 95 19.10 -5.65 1.02
C ILE A 95 19.92 -4.38 0.77
N GLY A 96 19.53 -3.55 -0.22
CA GLY A 96 20.17 -2.25 -0.47
C GLY A 96 20.04 -1.30 0.73
N PHE A 97 18.85 -1.27 1.37
CA PHE A 97 18.66 -0.54 2.63
C PHE A 97 19.60 -1.07 3.74
N GLU A 98 19.66 -2.38 3.94
CA GLU A 98 20.53 -2.99 4.95
C GLU A 98 22.01 -2.68 4.73
N ARG A 99 22.42 -2.41 3.48
CA ARG A 99 23.77 -2.03 3.08
C ARG A 99 24.05 -0.53 3.11
N GLY A 100 23.03 0.29 3.41
CA GLY A 100 23.14 1.75 3.37
C GLY A 100 23.08 2.37 1.96
N GLU A 101 22.67 1.60 0.93
CA GLU A 101 22.45 2.12 -0.42
C GLU A 101 21.18 2.98 -0.49
N PHE A 102 20.18 2.67 0.36
CA PHE A 102 18.94 3.40 0.51
C PHE A 102 18.71 3.81 1.95
N THR A 103 18.18 5.00 2.16
CA THR A 103 17.90 5.55 3.49
C THR A 103 16.44 5.36 3.90
N VAL A 104 15.56 5.00 2.98
CA VAL A 104 14.16 4.64 3.24
C VAL A 104 13.79 3.39 2.45
N ASP A 105 12.99 2.54 3.06
CA ASP A 105 12.34 1.42 2.39
C ASP A 105 10.96 1.15 3.00
N HIS A 106 10.17 0.28 2.39
CA HIS A 106 8.92 -0.20 2.94
C HIS A 106 8.77 -1.72 2.77
N GLN A 107 8.03 -2.33 3.67
CA GLN A 107 7.61 -3.72 3.53
C GLN A 107 6.15 -3.86 3.93
N THR A 108 5.45 -4.81 3.31
CA THR A 108 4.11 -5.18 3.78
C THR A 108 4.19 -5.73 5.20
N THR A 109 3.12 -5.59 5.98
CA THR A 109 3.05 -5.97 7.39
C THR A 109 3.67 -7.34 7.68
N ALA A 110 3.33 -8.37 6.90
CA ALA A 110 3.89 -9.70 7.11
C ALA A 110 5.40 -9.76 6.83
N ALA A 111 5.86 -9.12 5.75
CA ALA A 111 7.28 -9.04 5.43
C ALA A 111 8.05 -8.16 6.42
N TYR A 112 7.42 -7.09 6.92
CA TYR A 112 7.97 -6.26 7.97
C TYR A 112 8.22 -7.06 9.25
N ALA A 113 7.21 -7.75 9.75
CA ALA A 113 7.33 -8.58 10.96
C ALA A 113 8.45 -9.64 10.85
N ASN A 114 8.57 -10.26 9.68
CA ASN A 114 9.54 -11.34 9.48
C ASN A 114 10.97 -10.87 9.17
N SER A 115 11.12 -9.73 8.48
CA SER A 115 12.41 -9.33 7.91
C SER A 115 12.93 -7.97 8.37
N VAL A 116 12.03 -7.07 8.80
CA VAL A 116 12.41 -5.71 9.22
C VAL A 116 12.40 -5.57 10.73
N GLN A 117 11.46 -6.21 11.43
CA GLN A 117 11.42 -6.17 12.89
C GLN A 117 12.78 -6.57 13.53
N PRO A 118 13.47 -7.61 13.05
CA PRO A 118 14.83 -7.91 13.55
C PRO A 118 15.86 -6.78 13.32
N LEU A 119 15.70 -5.98 12.27
CA LEU A 119 16.54 -4.81 12.03
C LEU A 119 16.20 -3.67 13.00
N VAL A 120 14.92 -3.49 13.29
CA VAL A 120 14.44 -2.51 14.31
C VAL A 120 14.98 -2.90 15.69
N ASP A 121 14.89 -4.15 16.08
CA ASP A 121 15.38 -4.68 17.36
C ASP A 121 16.90 -4.49 17.52
N GLN A 122 17.62 -4.45 16.39
CA GLN A 122 19.07 -4.18 16.35
C GLN A 122 19.41 -2.68 16.19
N GLY A 123 18.41 -1.80 16.12
CA GLY A 123 18.60 -0.37 15.90
C GLY A 123 19.11 -0.02 14.49
N LYS A 124 18.91 -0.90 13.51
CA LYS A 124 19.34 -0.72 12.10
C LYS A 124 18.24 -0.16 11.18
N ALA A 125 17.02 -0.15 11.65
CA ALA A 125 15.87 0.44 10.97
C ALA A 125 14.98 1.12 12.00
N ILE A 126 14.42 2.27 11.64
CA ILE A 126 13.49 3.02 12.46
C ILE A 126 12.14 3.03 11.74
N PRO A 127 11.07 2.40 12.27
CA PRO A 127 9.75 2.51 11.69
C PRO A 127 9.30 3.97 11.78
N LEU A 128 8.82 4.53 10.68
CA LEU A 128 8.42 5.94 10.64
C LEU A 128 6.92 6.10 10.57
N MET A 129 6.30 5.51 9.57
CA MET A 129 4.85 5.60 9.32
C MET A 129 4.31 4.37 8.62
N ALA A 130 2.99 4.24 8.61
CA ALA A 130 2.25 3.28 7.80
C ALA A 130 1.36 4.02 6.79
N SER A 131 1.03 3.39 5.68
CA SER A 131 -0.03 3.91 4.82
C SER A 131 -1.42 3.83 5.48
N GLY A 132 -1.54 3.05 6.54
CA GLY A 132 -2.82 2.70 7.16
C GLY A 132 -3.56 1.61 6.39
N ILE A 133 -4.74 1.25 6.86
CA ILE A 133 -5.68 0.35 6.17
C ILE A 133 -7.00 1.08 5.94
N ILE A 134 -7.80 0.60 4.99
CA ILE A 134 -9.15 1.13 4.76
C ILE A 134 -10.12 0.27 5.56
N ASP A 135 -10.86 0.92 6.45
CA ASP A 135 -11.91 0.27 7.24
C ASP A 135 -13.19 0.04 6.41
N PRO A 136 -14.17 -0.73 6.91
CA PRO A 136 -15.44 -0.95 6.20
C PRO A 136 -16.26 0.32 5.92
N HIS A 137 -15.95 1.44 6.58
CA HIS A 137 -16.58 2.74 6.36
C HIS A 137 -15.83 3.60 5.32
N GLY A 138 -14.76 3.06 4.73
CA GLY A 138 -13.96 3.75 3.72
C GLY A 138 -12.96 4.75 4.29
N LYS A 139 -12.63 4.70 5.59
CA LYS A 139 -11.64 5.56 6.20
C LYS A 139 -10.28 4.87 6.26
N ILE A 140 -9.23 5.66 6.05
CA ILE A 140 -7.87 5.21 6.34
C ILE A 140 -7.65 5.32 7.85
N VAL A 141 -7.33 4.20 8.46
CA VAL A 141 -7.07 4.06 9.91
C VAL A 141 -5.72 3.39 10.14
N ARG A 142 -5.20 3.48 11.37
CA ARG A 142 -3.95 2.80 11.73
C ARG A 142 -4.04 1.28 11.48
N ASP A 143 -2.91 0.70 11.13
CA ASP A 143 -2.79 -0.75 10.97
C ASP A 143 -2.99 -1.44 12.32
N PRO A 144 -3.98 -2.34 12.47
CA PRO A 144 -4.24 -3.02 13.75
C PRO A 144 -3.09 -3.91 14.22
N ASN A 145 -2.20 -4.34 13.31
CA ASN A 145 -1.02 -5.12 13.66
C ASN A 145 0.11 -4.22 14.21
N PHE A 146 0.07 -2.92 13.93
CA PHE A 146 1.07 -1.93 14.35
C PHE A 146 0.40 -0.62 14.82
N PRO A 147 -0.44 -0.68 15.87
CA PRO A 147 -1.26 0.47 16.30
C PRO A 147 -0.43 1.67 16.79
N ASN A 148 0.82 1.43 17.15
CA ASN A 148 1.74 2.48 17.61
C ASN A 148 2.44 3.22 16.46
N ILE A 149 2.31 2.75 15.21
CA ILE A 149 2.88 3.43 14.05
C ILE A 149 1.80 4.34 13.45
N PRO A 150 2.03 5.67 13.39
CA PRO A 150 1.06 6.59 12.82
C PRO A 150 0.87 6.35 11.32
N THR A 151 -0.28 6.75 10.81
CA THR A 151 -0.53 6.77 9.37
C THR A 151 0.15 7.98 8.73
N PHE A 152 0.38 7.91 7.43
CA PHE A 152 0.80 9.06 6.63
C PHE A 152 -0.13 10.27 6.81
N LEU A 153 -1.45 10.07 6.88
CA LEU A 153 -2.41 11.17 7.02
C LEU A 153 -2.28 11.89 8.37
N GLU A 154 -1.99 11.16 9.44
CA GLU A 154 -1.73 11.76 10.76
C GLU A 154 -0.48 12.63 10.71
N LEU A 155 0.62 12.13 10.11
CA LEU A 155 1.86 12.91 9.97
C LEU A 155 1.69 14.09 9.00
N TYR A 156 0.89 13.94 7.94
CA TYR A 156 0.59 15.06 7.05
C TYR A 156 -0.11 16.20 7.80
N GLU A 157 -1.11 15.86 8.62
CA GLU A 157 -1.81 16.86 9.43
C GLU A 157 -0.88 17.51 10.48
N GLU A 158 0.00 16.73 11.09
CA GLU A 158 1.02 17.21 12.03
C GLU A 158 1.96 18.23 11.37
N VAL A 159 2.54 17.89 10.22
CA VAL A 159 3.51 18.74 9.49
C VAL A 159 2.85 20.01 8.93
N HIS A 160 1.64 19.88 8.37
CA HIS A 160 1.00 20.99 7.66
C HIS A 160 -0.06 21.75 8.47
N GLY A 161 -0.39 21.28 9.69
CA GLY A 161 -1.42 21.88 10.54
C GLY A 161 -2.85 21.79 9.99
N LYS A 162 -3.08 20.95 8.99
CA LYS A 162 -4.38 20.74 8.33
C LYS A 162 -4.43 19.39 7.62
N PRO A 163 -5.61 18.78 7.51
CA PRO A 163 -5.76 17.51 6.81
C PRO A 163 -5.47 17.65 5.30
N LEU A 164 -4.97 16.59 4.69
CA LEU A 164 -4.86 16.47 3.24
C LEU A 164 -6.26 16.43 2.62
N THR A 165 -6.52 17.25 1.61
CA THR A 165 -7.83 17.34 0.95
C THR A 165 -7.69 17.56 -0.56
N GLY A 166 -8.82 17.50 -1.29
CA GLY A 166 -8.89 17.75 -2.71
C GLY A 166 -8.22 16.70 -3.58
N PRO A 167 -7.83 17.03 -4.82
CA PRO A 167 -7.34 16.06 -5.80
C PRO A 167 -6.11 15.26 -5.32
N ALA A 168 -5.26 15.84 -4.49
CA ALA A 168 -4.11 15.14 -3.90
C ALA A 168 -4.56 14.03 -2.93
N TYR A 169 -5.56 14.33 -2.07
CA TYR A 169 -6.15 13.32 -1.19
C TYR A 169 -6.84 12.22 -1.98
N ASP A 170 -7.66 12.58 -2.97
CA ASP A 170 -8.39 11.61 -3.79
C ASP A 170 -7.43 10.69 -4.56
N ALA A 171 -6.32 11.24 -5.07
CA ALA A 171 -5.27 10.47 -5.72
C ALA A 171 -4.57 9.51 -4.74
N TYR A 172 -4.16 10.02 -3.58
CA TYR A 172 -3.56 9.20 -2.53
C TYR A 172 -4.52 8.09 -2.07
N TYR A 173 -5.79 8.43 -1.79
CA TYR A 173 -6.80 7.47 -1.37
C TYR A 173 -7.03 6.39 -2.42
N GLY A 174 -7.20 6.76 -3.68
CA GLY A 174 -7.44 5.80 -4.75
C GLY A 174 -6.28 4.84 -4.97
N LEU A 175 -5.03 5.33 -4.94
CA LEU A 175 -3.83 4.48 -5.01
C LEU A 175 -3.71 3.58 -3.77
N THR A 176 -4.01 4.11 -2.59
CA THR A 176 -3.99 3.36 -1.33
C THR A 176 -5.04 2.26 -1.33
N ALA A 177 -6.27 2.56 -1.75
CA ALA A 177 -7.33 1.57 -1.91
C ALA A 177 -6.93 0.47 -2.88
N ALA A 178 -6.41 0.84 -4.06
CA ALA A 178 -5.93 -0.12 -5.05
C ALA A 178 -4.77 -0.97 -4.55
N ALA A 179 -3.83 -0.41 -3.78
CA ALA A 179 -2.67 -1.14 -3.26
C ALA A 179 -3.01 -2.06 -2.09
N ILE A 180 -3.71 -1.51 -1.08
CA ILE A 180 -3.88 -2.18 0.22
C ILE A 180 -5.03 -3.17 0.17
N THR A 181 -6.21 -2.74 -0.29
CA THR A 181 -7.38 -3.63 -0.39
C THR A 181 -7.08 -4.83 -1.29
N THR A 182 -6.33 -4.64 -2.37
CA THR A 182 -6.00 -5.72 -3.30
C THR A 182 -4.68 -6.41 -2.99
N GLY A 183 -4.18 -6.33 -1.77
CA GLY A 183 -2.94 -6.97 -1.32
C GLY A 183 -2.82 -8.42 -1.79
N LYS A 184 -3.81 -9.23 -1.43
CA LYS A 184 -4.09 -10.56 -2.05
C LYS A 184 -5.58 -10.64 -2.30
N VAL A 185 -5.96 -10.89 -3.55
CA VAL A 185 -7.36 -10.99 -3.94
C VAL A 185 -7.60 -12.16 -4.89
N VAL A 186 -8.72 -12.84 -4.70
CA VAL A 186 -9.27 -13.80 -5.65
C VAL A 186 -10.57 -13.23 -6.18
N THR A 187 -10.64 -13.07 -7.49
CA THR A 187 -11.82 -12.55 -8.19
C THR A 187 -12.33 -13.56 -9.20
N LEU A 188 -13.61 -13.48 -9.48
CA LEU A 188 -14.28 -14.13 -10.62
C LEU A 188 -14.69 -13.05 -11.63
N PRO A 189 -14.93 -13.39 -12.90
CA PRO A 189 -15.60 -12.47 -13.80
C PRO A 189 -16.98 -12.07 -13.26
N SER A 190 -17.38 -10.82 -13.40
CA SER A 190 -18.70 -10.35 -12.93
C SER A 190 -19.87 -11.05 -13.66
N SER A 191 -19.61 -11.63 -14.84
CA SER A 191 -20.56 -12.43 -15.61
C SER A 191 -20.76 -13.87 -15.10
N VAL A 192 -20.08 -14.28 -14.01
CA VAL A 192 -20.23 -15.63 -13.45
C VAL A 192 -21.67 -15.88 -12.95
N SER A 193 -22.16 -17.10 -13.10
CA SER A 193 -23.51 -17.42 -12.60
C SER A 193 -23.61 -17.30 -11.08
N PRO A 194 -24.77 -16.92 -10.54
CA PRO A 194 -24.98 -16.82 -9.09
C PRO A 194 -24.66 -18.14 -8.35
N GLU A 195 -24.90 -19.29 -8.98
CA GLU A 195 -24.60 -20.60 -8.41
C GLU A 195 -23.10 -20.83 -8.24
N VAL A 196 -22.29 -20.46 -9.24
CA VAL A 196 -20.84 -20.55 -9.18
C VAL A 196 -20.31 -19.58 -8.13
N LEU A 197 -20.79 -18.33 -8.11
CA LEU A 197 -20.40 -17.35 -7.10
C LEU A 197 -20.68 -17.86 -5.68
N ALA A 198 -21.88 -18.36 -5.43
CA ALA A 198 -22.26 -18.92 -4.12
C ALA A 198 -21.40 -20.12 -3.72
N THR A 199 -20.96 -20.93 -4.68
CA THR A 199 -20.07 -22.06 -4.44
C THR A 199 -18.70 -21.59 -3.96
N TYR A 200 -18.12 -20.55 -4.59
CA TYR A 200 -16.85 -19.95 -4.18
C TYR A 200 -16.97 -19.26 -2.83
N ASP A 201 -18.03 -18.48 -2.60
CA ASP A 201 -18.28 -17.82 -1.31
C ASP A 201 -18.31 -18.84 -0.16
N LYS A 202 -19.06 -19.95 -0.35
CA LYS A 202 -19.14 -21.03 0.63
C LYS A 202 -17.79 -21.73 0.84
N ALA A 203 -17.00 -21.93 -0.21
CA ALA A 203 -15.68 -22.53 -0.12
C ALA A 203 -14.71 -21.63 0.67
N PHE A 204 -14.61 -20.34 0.31
CA PHE A 204 -13.73 -19.41 1.01
C PHE A 204 -14.17 -19.15 2.45
N ALA A 205 -15.46 -19.10 2.74
CA ALA A 205 -15.97 -19.03 4.11
C ALA A 205 -15.53 -20.21 5.00
N LYS A 206 -15.34 -21.41 4.41
CA LYS A 206 -14.77 -22.56 5.12
C LYS A 206 -13.25 -22.43 5.27
N VAL A 207 -12.56 -22.00 4.22
CA VAL A 207 -11.10 -21.87 4.19
C VAL A 207 -10.63 -20.89 5.27
N VAL A 208 -11.23 -19.70 5.36
CA VAL A 208 -10.82 -18.68 6.34
C VAL A 208 -11.10 -19.06 7.80
N LYS A 209 -11.98 -20.05 8.04
CA LYS A 209 -12.25 -20.61 9.37
C LYS A 209 -11.33 -21.78 9.72
N ASN A 210 -10.60 -22.31 8.75
CA ASN A 210 -9.70 -23.43 8.98
C ASN A 210 -8.46 -22.98 9.75
N LYS A 211 -8.17 -23.61 10.88
CA LYS A 211 -7.05 -23.25 11.77
C LYS A 211 -5.69 -23.45 11.11
N ASP A 212 -5.54 -24.56 10.35
CA ASP A 212 -4.28 -24.88 9.68
C ASP A 212 -3.99 -23.86 8.56
N PHE A 213 -5.04 -23.45 7.83
CA PHE A 213 -4.92 -22.37 6.84
C PHE A 213 -4.46 -21.07 7.51
N ARG A 214 -5.13 -20.66 8.57
CA ARG A 214 -4.77 -19.44 9.31
C ARG A 214 -3.34 -19.48 9.84
N HIS A 215 -2.96 -20.55 10.51
CA HIS A 215 -1.61 -20.72 11.03
C HIS A 215 -0.55 -20.72 9.93
N THR A 216 -0.81 -21.42 8.81
CA THR A 216 0.14 -21.49 7.69
C THR A 216 0.27 -20.14 6.96
N THR A 217 -0.83 -19.40 6.86
CA THR A 217 -0.86 -18.15 6.07
C THR A 217 -0.52 -16.90 6.89
N GLU A 218 -0.50 -16.97 8.21
CA GLU A 218 -0.23 -15.81 9.09
C GLU A 218 1.08 -15.11 8.73
N LYS A 219 2.14 -15.86 8.51
CA LYS A 219 3.45 -15.32 8.12
C LYS A 219 3.48 -14.67 6.72
N PHE A 220 2.46 -14.93 5.86
CA PHE A 220 2.39 -14.40 4.51
C PHE A 220 1.31 -13.32 4.35
N LEU A 221 0.22 -13.43 5.13
CA LEU A 221 -0.93 -12.53 5.07
C LEU A 221 -0.96 -11.55 6.24
N GLY A 222 -0.10 -11.75 7.25
CA GLY A 222 -0.16 -11.01 8.51
C GLY A 222 -1.37 -11.39 9.36
N GLY A 223 -1.61 -10.68 10.44
CA GLY A 223 -2.75 -10.86 11.33
C GLY A 223 -4.05 -10.20 10.85
N TYR A 224 -4.15 -9.84 9.58
CA TYR A 224 -5.32 -9.15 9.06
C TYR A 224 -6.58 -10.00 9.04
N GLU A 225 -7.72 -9.33 9.14
CA GLU A 225 -9.00 -9.92 8.82
C GLU A 225 -9.04 -10.33 7.35
N LEU A 226 -9.59 -11.51 7.10
CA LEU A 226 -9.74 -12.06 5.76
C LEU A 226 -11.21 -11.91 5.36
N TYR A 227 -11.45 -11.12 4.33
CA TYR A 227 -12.79 -10.80 3.86
C TYR A 227 -13.24 -11.79 2.79
N VAL A 228 -14.47 -12.29 2.91
CA VAL A 228 -15.05 -13.26 1.98
C VAL A 228 -16.51 -12.90 1.68
N GLY A 229 -17.01 -13.34 0.54
CA GLY A 229 -18.41 -13.16 0.18
C GLY A 229 -18.83 -11.68 0.14
N GLU A 230 -19.91 -11.33 0.80
CA GLU A 230 -20.45 -9.96 0.87
C GLU A 230 -19.47 -8.97 1.47
N ASP A 231 -18.72 -9.35 2.53
CA ASP A 231 -17.74 -8.47 3.18
C ASP A 231 -16.59 -8.14 2.21
N ALA A 232 -16.15 -9.13 1.41
CA ALA A 232 -15.14 -8.88 0.37
C ALA A 232 -15.67 -7.90 -0.69
N ARG A 233 -16.92 -8.03 -1.10
CA ARG A 233 -17.57 -7.13 -2.06
C ARG A 233 -17.78 -5.72 -1.49
N ALA A 234 -18.15 -5.60 -0.22
CA ALA A 234 -18.28 -4.32 0.45
C ALA A 234 -16.93 -3.58 0.49
N LEU A 235 -15.85 -4.28 0.90
CA LEU A 235 -14.50 -3.70 0.92
C LEU A 235 -14.01 -3.34 -0.50
N TRP A 236 -14.33 -4.18 -1.51
CA TRP A 236 -14.02 -3.92 -2.92
C TRP A 236 -14.61 -2.60 -3.42
N GLY A 237 -15.74 -2.17 -2.88
CA GLY A 237 -16.37 -0.90 -3.19
C GLY A 237 -15.49 0.34 -2.93
N SER A 238 -14.39 0.19 -2.16
CA SER A 238 -13.38 1.25 -1.97
C SER A 238 -12.43 1.38 -3.17
N VAL A 239 -12.26 0.31 -3.95
CA VAL A 239 -11.37 0.27 -5.12
C VAL A 239 -12.11 0.83 -6.32
N LYS A 240 -12.02 2.15 -6.51
CA LYS A 240 -12.73 2.87 -7.58
C LYS A 240 -11.75 3.56 -8.51
N PRO A 241 -12.13 3.75 -9.79
CA PRO A 241 -11.37 4.62 -10.68
C PRO A 241 -11.25 6.03 -10.09
N LEU A 242 -10.10 6.66 -10.29
CA LEU A 242 -9.90 8.06 -9.91
C LEU A 242 -10.87 8.96 -10.67
N ASN A 243 -11.43 9.96 -9.98
CA ASN A 243 -12.12 11.05 -10.65
C ASN A 243 -11.15 11.83 -11.56
N LYS A 244 -11.69 12.66 -12.44
CA LYS A 244 -10.87 13.37 -13.42
C LYS A 244 -9.84 14.29 -12.79
N GLU A 245 -10.23 15.01 -11.75
CA GLU A 245 -9.35 15.98 -11.08
C GLU A 245 -8.19 15.28 -10.37
N ALA A 246 -8.47 14.19 -9.66
CA ALA A 246 -7.44 13.38 -9.01
C ALA A 246 -6.50 12.73 -10.03
N TYR A 247 -7.05 12.23 -11.14
CA TYR A 247 -6.22 11.66 -12.21
C TYR A 247 -5.32 12.69 -12.88
N ASP A 248 -5.87 13.87 -13.21
CA ASP A 248 -5.10 14.94 -13.87
C ASP A 248 -4.00 15.48 -12.93
N TRP A 249 -4.32 15.63 -11.64
CA TRP A 249 -3.34 16.00 -10.61
C TRP A 249 -2.22 14.96 -10.53
N LEU A 250 -2.59 13.69 -10.45
CA LEU A 250 -1.66 12.58 -10.34
C LEU A 250 -0.78 12.45 -11.60
N ALA A 251 -1.37 12.63 -12.79
CA ALA A 251 -0.62 12.60 -14.05
C ALA A 251 0.45 13.70 -14.11
N LYS A 252 0.12 14.90 -13.64
CA LYS A 252 1.09 15.99 -13.52
C LYS A 252 2.17 15.64 -12.50
N TRP A 253 1.80 15.14 -11.34
CA TRP A 253 2.73 14.73 -10.29
C TRP A 253 3.70 13.64 -10.79
N PHE A 254 3.21 12.62 -11.48
CA PHE A 254 4.04 11.55 -12.06
C PHE A 254 5.08 12.11 -13.03
N LYS A 255 4.66 13.02 -13.89
CA LYS A 255 5.57 13.67 -14.87
C LYS A 255 6.64 14.49 -14.15
N ASP A 256 6.24 15.30 -13.17
CA ASP A 256 7.12 16.29 -12.52
C ASP A 256 8.06 15.66 -11.48
N LYS A 257 7.61 14.61 -10.77
CA LYS A 257 8.33 14.03 -9.63
C LYS A 257 8.94 12.66 -9.92
N VAL A 258 8.33 11.87 -10.77
CA VAL A 258 8.76 10.49 -11.05
C VAL A 258 9.37 10.34 -12.44
N ASN A 259 9.27 11.38 -13.28
CA ASN A 259 9.66 11.38 -14.70
C ASN A 259 9.00 10.20 -15.45
N PHE A 260 7.72 9.98 -15.21
CA PHE A 260 6.93 8.91 -15.79
C PHE A 260 5.61 9.45 -16.34
N ASN A 261 5.24 9.03 -17.53
CA ASN A 261 3.98 9.42 -18.14
C ASN A 261 2.94 8.32 -17.96
N ILE A 262 1.93 8.58 -17.12
CA ILE A 262 0.76 7.72 -17.09
C ILE A 262 -0.10 8.01 -18.30
N SER A 263 -0.46 6.95 -19.04
CA SER A 263 -1.19 7.07 -20.30
C SER A 263 -2.69 7.25 -20.03
N ARG A 264 -3.32 8.17 -20.77
CA ARG A 264 -4.76 8.11 -21.01
C ARG A 264 -5.07 7.14 -22.14
#